data_fe5b8ab34245c1843fafa7ed82ac24fa
#
_entry.id   fe5b8ab34245c1843fafa7ed82ac24fa
#
_cell.length_a   1.000
_cell.length_b   1.000
_cell.length_c   1.000
_cell.angle_alpha   90.00
_cell.angle_beta   90.00
_cell.angle_gamma   90.00
#
_symmetry.space_group_name_H-M   'P 1'
#
loop_
_entity.id
_entity.type
_entity.pdbx_description
1 polymer ?
#
loop_
_entity_poly.entity_id
_entity_poly.type
_entity_poly.pdbx_seq_one_letter_code
_entity_poly.pdbx_strand_id
1 'polypeptide(L)'
;IYSGNFSIEAEVDCLNATRLLAGINPTDFTWRLEPNESFTAPEAVMVYTDKGLGEMSRIFHRTYMKHLIKSPWRDVERPVLINSWEAAYFDFDDDKLVAFAHEAAKMGVDMLVMDDGWFGHRESDDSSLGDWYVNEKKLKGGLSHLIERVNALGLKFGIWIEPEMVNPKSELAEKLSLIH
;
A
#
# COMPACT_ATOMS: atom_id res chain seq x y z
N ILE A 1 4.26 -12.08 11.02
CA ILE A 1 5.31 -12.14 10.00
C ILE A 1 5.23 -10.87 9.16
N TYR A 2 6.37 -10.23 8.89
CA TYR A 2 6.44 -8.95 8.17
C TYR A 2 6.65 -9.09 6.66
N SER A 3 6.83 -10.33 6.17
CA SER A 3 6.95 -10.61 4.74
C SER A 3 5.62 -11.05 4.13
N GLY A 4 5.35 -10.69 2.87
CA GLY A 4 4.07 -10.91 2.22
C GLY A 4 3.68 -12.38 2.03
N ASN A 5 4.57 -13.21 1.49
CA ASN A 5 4.26 -14.60 1.19
C ASN A 5 4.66 -15.53 2.35
N PHE A 6 3.75 -15.75 3.27
CA PHE A 6 4.00 -16.55 4.46
C PHE A 6 2.96 -17.68 4.62
N SER A 7 3.30 -18.69 5.44
CA SER A 7 2.36 -19.68 5.97
C SER A 7 2.43 -19.73 7.49
N ILE A 8 1.30 -20.07 8.11
CA ILE A 8 1.19 -20.41 9.52
C ILE A 8 0.40 -21.72 9.59
N GLU A 9 1.02 -22.73 10.17
CA GLU A 9 0.44 -24.06 10.31
C GLU A 9 0.36 -24.44 11.78
N ALA A 10 -0.78 -24.98 12.19
CA ALA A 10 -0.99 -25.52 13.52
C ALA A 10 -1.40 -26.98 13.41
N GLU A 11 -0.71 -27.87 14.12
CA GLU A 11 -1.05 -29.28 14.17
C GLU A 11 -1.09 -29.79 15.62
N VAL A 12 -1.88 -30.84 15.85
CA VAL A 12 -1.91 -31.57 17.10
C VAL A 12 -1.42 -32.99 16.80
N ASP A 13 -0.39 -33.43 17.49
CA ASP A 13 0.18 -34.76 17.32
C ASP A 13 -0.59 -35.85 18.09
N CYS A 14 -0.15 -37.09 17.94
CA CYS A 14 -0.78 -38.23 18.61
C CYS A 14 -0.63 -38.24 20.15
N LEU A 15 0.20 -37.33 20.69
CA LEU A 15 0.39 -37.15 22.14
C LEU A 15 -0.40 -35.92 22.67
N ASN A 16 -1.26 -35.34 21.84
CA ASN A 16 -1.99 -34.09 22.09
C ASN A 16 -1.07 -32.86 22.31
N ALA A 17 0.16 -32.91 21.82
CA ALA A 17 1.01 -31.71 21.79
C ALA A 17 0.69 -30.85 20.57
N THR A 18 0.52 -29.55 20.79
CA THR A 18 0.28 -28.59 19.72
C THR A 18 1.60 -28.02 19.23
N ARG A 19 1.81 -28.10 17.91
CA ARG A 19 2.94 -27.48 17.23
C ARG A 19 2.46 -26.35 16.33
N LEU A 20 3.14 -25.22 16.40
CA LEU A 20 2.91 -24.07 15.51
C LEU A 20 4.17 -23.82 14.68
N LEU A 21 4.01 -23.80 13.38
CA LEU A 21 5.05 -23.44 12.41
C LEU A 21 4.66 -22.13 11.73
N ALA A 22 5.58 -21.18 11.67
CA ALA A 22 5.37 -19.91 10.98
C ALA A 22 6.64 -19.56 10.18
N GLY A 23 6.47 -19.22 8.90
CA GLY A 23 7.61 -18.94 8.04
C GLY A 23 7.22 -18.53 6.65
N ILE A 24 8.17 -18.58 5.72
CA ILE A 24 7.93 -18.37 4.30
C ILE A 24 7.00 -19.48 3.79
N ASN A 25 6.01 -19.11 2.98
CA ASN A 25 5.15 -20.10 2.33
C ASN A 25 6.01 -20.99 1.41
N PRO A 26 6.00 -22.31 1.58
CA PRO A 26 6.85 -23.23 0.81
C PRO A 26 6.36 -23.42 -0.64
N THR A 27 5.15 -22.97 -0.99
CA THR A 27 4.62 -23.09 -2.35
C THR A 27 5.45 -22.26 -3.31
N ASP A 28 6.04 -22.91 -4.32
CA ASP A 28 6.90 -22.31 -5.34
C ASP A 28 8.12 -21.54 -4.77
N PHE A 29 8.54 -21.87 -3.54
CA PHE A 29 9.71 -21.28 -2.91
C PHE A 29 10.81 -22.33 -2.70
N THR A 30 11.98 -22.08 -3.26
CA THR A 30 13.20 -22.84 -2.99
C THR A 30 14.37 -21.87 -2.80
N TRP A 31 15.27 -22.20 -1.89
CA TRP A 31 16.48 -21.43 -1.66
C TRP A 31 17.66 -22.36 -1.54
N ARG A 32 18.67 -22.18 -2.39
CA ARG A 32 19.93 -22.89 -2.29
C ARG A 32 20.87 -22.12 -1.38
N LEU A 33 21.24 -22.73 -0.26
CA LEU A 33 22.20 -22.17 0.67
C LEU A 33 23.55 -22.84 0.45
N GLU A 34 24.54 -22.07 0.01
CA GLU A 34 25.90 -22.57 -0.21
C GLU A 34 26.67 -22.67 1.11
N PRO A 35 27.77 -23.46 1.16
CA PRO A 35 28.60 -23.53 2.36
C PRO A 35 29.13 -22.15 2.79
N ASN A 36 29.02 -21.85 4.10
CA ASN A 36 29.37 -20.57 4.72
C ASN A 36 28.45 -19.38 4.39
N GLU A 37 27.35 -19.60 3.69
CA GLU A 37 26.30 -18.58 3.53
C GLU A 37 25.25 -18.64 4.63
N SER A 38 24.47 -17.59 4.77
CA SER A 38 23.35 -17.51 5.68
C SER A 38 22.11 -16.97 4.97
N PHE A 39 20.95 -17.48 5.36
CA PHE A 39 19.65 -16.98 4.93
C PHE A 39 18.87 -16.45 6.12
N THR A 40 18.44 -15.20 6.06
CA THR A 40 17.63 -14.59 7.11
C THR A 40 16.15 -14.75 6.79
N ALA A 41 15.47 -15.60 7.53
CA ALA A 41 14.02 -15.76 7.41
C ALA A 41 13.29 -14.51 7.92
N PRO A 42 12.07 -14.24 7.41
CA PRO A 42 11.23 -13.16 7.91
C PRO A 42 10.96 -13.27 9.40
N GLU A 43 11.01 -12.15 10.09
CA GLU A 43 10.75 -12.08 11.52
C GLU A 43 9.28 -12.41 11.84
N ALA A 44 9.06 -13.30 12.80
CA ALA A 44 7.74 -13.64 13.31
C ALA A 44 7.59 -13.11 14.73
N VAL A 45 6.48 -12.42 15.00
CA VAL A 45 6.15 -11.89 16.32
C VAL A 45 5.01 -12.69 16.91
N MET A 46 5.18 -13.13 18.14
CA MET A 46 4.17 -13.86 18.91
C MET A 46 3.74 -13.06 20.14
N VAL A 47 2.51 -13.27 20.56
CA VAL A 47 1.95 -12.72 21.78
C VAL A 47 1.21 -13.81 22.56
N TYR A 48 1.31 -13.74 23.87
CA TYR A 48 0.50 -14.56 24.79
C TYR A 48 -0.44 -13.66 25.59
N THR A 49 -1.69 -14.09 25.73
CA THR A 49 -2.67 -13.46 26.62
C THR A 49 -3.73 -14.48 27.04
N ASP A 50 -4.19 -14.39 28.26
CA ASP A 50 -5.33 -15.13 28.83
C ASP A 50 -6.65 -14.34 28.75
N LYS A 51 -6.62 -13.12 28.15
CA LYS A 51 -7.76 -12.18 28.09
C LYS A 51 -8.45 -12.17 26.71
N GLY A 52 -8.27 -13.23 25.94
CA GLY A 52 -8.92 -13.42 24.65
C GLY A 52 -8.37 -12.60 23.50
N LEU A 53 -8.99 -12.76 22.32
CA LEU A 53 -8.53 -12.18 21.04
C LEU A 53 -8.50 -10.65 21.03
N GLY A 54 -9.43 -10.00 21.73
CA GLY A 54 -9.47 -8.54 21.82
C GLY A 54 -8.22 -7.99 22.50
N GLU A 55 -7.72 -8.61 23.57
CA GLU A 55 -6.47 -8.18 24.21
C GLU A 55 -5.26 -8.52 23.34
N MET A 56 -5.24 -9.68 22.71
CA MET A 56 -4.21 -10.02 21.71
C MET A 56 -4.08 -8.94 20.67
N SER A 57 -5.18 -8.51 20.05
CA SER A 57 -5.20 -7.44 19.06
C SER A 57 -4.65 -6.12 19.62
N ARG A 58 -5.07 -5.72 20.81
CA ARG A 58 -4.58 -4.50 21.46
C ARG A 58 -3.08 -4.55 21.78
N ILE A 59 -2.56 -5.73 22.17
CA ILE A 59 -1.12 -5.89 22.40
C ILE A 59 -0.34 -5.71 21.10
N PHE A 60 -0.79 -6.30 19.99
CA PHE A 60 -0.18 -6.09 18.68
C PHE A 60 -0.24 -4.62 18.26
N HIS A 61 -1.37 -3.94 18.41
CA HIS A 61 -1.49 -2.52 18.07
C HIS A 61 -0.48 -1.67 18.86
N ARG A 62 -0.36 -1.88 20.17
CA ARG A 62 0.63 -1.16 21.01
C ARG A 62 2.07 -1.46 20.59
N THR A 63 2.34 -2.71 20.23
CA THR A 63 3.66 -3.14 19.76
C THR A 63 4.01 -2.49 18.43
N TYR A 64 3.06 -2.48 17.47
CA TYR A 64 3.26 -1.85 16.17
C TYR A 64 3.45 -0.33 16.29
N MET A 65 2.63 0.32 17.11
CA MET A 65 2.78 1.75 17.38
C MET A 65 4.14 2.09 17.98
N LYS A 66 4.62 1.28 18.93
CA LYS A 66 5.85 1.58 19.66
C LYS A 66 7.12 1.20 18.89
N HIS A 67 7.11 0.08 18.17
CA HIS A 67 8.33 -0.54 17.64
C HIS A 67 8.39 -0.61 16.12
N LEU A 68 7.25 -0.68 15.42
CA LEU A 68 7.20 -0.86 13.97
C LEU A 68 7.01 0.47 13.24
N ILE A 69 6.03 1.27 13.64
CA ILE A 69 5.69 2.52 12.95
C ILE A 69 6.73 3.58 13.29
N LYS A 70 7.51 3.97 12.29
CA LYS A 70 8.54 5.03 12.38
C LYS A 70 8.09 6.34 11.74
N SER A 71 6.87 6.39 11.20
CA SER A 71 6.31 7.57 10.55
C SER A 71 6.06 8.71 11.56
N PRO A 72 6.21 9.98 11.14
CA PRO A 72 5.77 11.13 11.95
C PRO A 72 4.27 11.10 12.27
N TRP A 73 3.49 10.36 11.50
CA TRP A 73 2.06 10.15 11.73
C TRP A 73 1.73 9.18 12.88
N ARG A 74 2.73 8.56 13.50
CA ARG A 74 2.50 7.60 14.60
C ARG A 74 1.72 8.19 15.75
N ASP A 75 2.08 9.40 16.17
CA ASP A 75 1.57 10.04 17.38
C ASP A 75 0.70 11.28 17.05
N VAL A 76 0.31 11.46 15.79
CA VAL A 76 -0.48 12.59 15.31
C VAL A 76 -1.83 12.10 14.80
N GLU A 77 -2.86 12.91 15.00
CA GLU A 77 -4.19 12.65 14.44
C GLU A 77 -4.15 12.56 12.92
N ARG A 78 -4.86 11.59 12.35
CA ARG A 78 -4.93 11.40 10.92
C ARG A 78 -5.80 12.48 10.29
N PRO A 79 -5.42 13.03 9.13
CA PRO A 79 -6.25 13.99 8.41
C PRO A 79 -7.57 13.35 7.99
N VAL A 80 -8.64 14.12 8.05
CA VAL A 80 -9.89 13.77 7.39
C VAL A 80 -9.64 13.90 5.89
N LEU A 81 -9.72 12.79 5.16
CA LEU A 81 -9.43 12.76 3.74
C LEU A 81 -10.68 12.52 2.90
N ILE A 82 -10.63 13.03 1.68
CA ILE A 82 -11.54 12.67 0.59
C ILE A 82 -10.74 12.08 -0.57
N ASN A 83 -11.27 11.01 -1.14
CA ASN A 83 -10.66 10.34 -2.29
C ASN A 83 -11.43 10.70 -3.56
N SER A 84 -10.75 10.86 -4.68
CA SER A 84 -11.35 11.30 -5.95
C SER A 84 -12.07 10.18 -6.70
N TRP A 85 -11.91 8.91 -6.33
CA TRP A 85 -12.39 7.77 -7.13
C TRP A 85 -13.89 7.84 -7.42
N GLU A 86 -14.72 7.81 -6.39
CA GLU A 86 -16.17 7.83 -6.56
C GLU A 86 -16.72 9.14 -7.17
N ALA A 87 -15.93 10.22 -7.14
CA ALA A 87 -16.33 11.49 -7.70
C ALA A 87 -16.03 11.60 -9.21
N ALA A 88 -14.99 10.92 -9.71
CA ALA A 88 -14.48 11.17 -11.05
C ALA A 88 -14.04 9.91 -11.82
N TYR A 89 -13.75 8.79 -11.13
CA TYR A 89 -13.13 7.62 -11.74
C TYR A 89 -11.91 8.02 -12.59
N PHE A 90 -11.85 7.62 -13.86
CA PHE A 90 -10.79 7.99 -14.80
C PHE A 90 -11.00 9.34 -15.48
N ASP A 91 -12.18 9.96 -15.37
CA ASP A 91 -12.54 11.23 -16.03
C ASP A 91 -12.17 12.44 -15.17
N PHE A 92 -10.88 12.72 -15.07
CA PHE A 92 -10.38 13.92 -14.39
C PHE A 92 -9.17 14.53 -15.10
N ASP A 93 -8.95 15.79 -14.78
CA ASP A 93 -7.73 16.56 -15.03
C ASP A 93 -7.37 17.36 -13.78
N ASP A 94 -6.27 18.10 -13.84
CA ASP A 94 -5.82 18.93 -12.73
C ASP A 94 -6.84 19.99 -12.31
N ASP A 95 -7.58 20.59 -13.24
CA ASP A 95 -8.59 21.62 -12.94
C ASP A 95 -9.80 21.03 -12.22
N LYS A 96 -10.29 19.86 -12.64
CA LYS A 96 -11.36 19.13 -11.94
C LYS A 96 -10.96 18.74 -10.52
N LEU A 97 -9.73 18.25 -10.34
CA LEU A 97 -9.23 17.86 -9.02
C LEU A 97 -9.09 19.07 -8.10
N VAL A 98 -8.60 20.20 -8.59
CA VAL A 98 -8.50 21.45 -7.81
C VAL A 98 -9.88 22.00 -7.46
N ALA A 99 -10.84 21.96 -8.37
CA ALA A 99 -12.21 22.36 -8.09
C ALA A 99 -12.85 21.46 -7.00
N PHE A 100 -12.63 20.15 -7.09
CA PHE A 100 -13.08 19.19 -6.09
C PHE A 100 -12.42 19.44 -4.73
N ALA A 101 -11.11 19.68 -4.70
CA ALA A 101 -10.37 20.05 -3.50
C ALA A 101 -10.89 21.33 -2.84
N HIS A 102 -11.24 22.33 -3.65
CA HIS A 102 -11.77 23.60 -3.16
C HIS A 102 -13.11 23.40 -2.42
N GLU A 103 -14.02 22.60 -2.97
CA GLU A 103 -15.28 22.30 -2.28
C GLU A 103 -15.06 21.45 -1.02
N ALA A 104 -14.14 20.49 -1.08
CA ALA A 104 -13.76 19.68 0.08
C ALA A 104 -13.19 20.53 1.23
N ALA A 105 -12.34 21.50 0.92
CA ALA A 105 -11.79 22.43 1.91
C ALA A 105 -12.88 23.23 2.65
N LYS A 106 -13.92 23.68 1.95
CA LYS A 106 -15.07 24.38 2.57
C LYS A 106 -15.85 23.49 3.54
N MET A 107 -15.81 22.18 3.37
CA MET A 107 -16.47 21.22 4.25
C MET A 107 -15.59 20.78 5.43
N GLY A 108 -14.37 21.32 5.57
CA GLY A 108 -13.46 20.98 6.64
C GLY A 108 -12.67 19.69 6.43
N VAL A 109 -12.52 19.24 5.17
CA VAL A 109 -11.61 18.15 4.82
C VAL A 109 -10.17 18.64 4.86
N ASP A 110 -9.26 17.79 5.33
CA ASP A 110 -7.84 18.14 5.52
C ASP A 110 -6.94 17.65 4.37
N MET A 111 -7.40 16.70 3.56
CA MET A 111 -6.58 16.03 2.56
C MET A 111 -7.39 15.59 1.34
N LEU A 112 -6.88 15.87 0.15
CA LEU A 112 -7.32 15.24 -1.09
C LEU A 112 -6.41 14.06 -1.40
N VAL A 113 -6.98 12.89 -1.68
CA VAL A 113 -6.27 11.74 -2.26
C VAL A 113 -6.68 11.59 -3.73
N MET A 114 -5.72 11.76 -4.64
CA MET A 114 -5.90 11.45 -6.05
C MET A 114 -5.77 9.95 -6.24
N ASP A 115 -6.83 9.33 -6.76
CA ASP A 115 -6.90 7.88 -6.98
C ASP A 115 -6.36 7.47 -8.36
N ASP A 116 -6.73 6.30 -8.84
CA ASP A 116 -6.28 5.67 -10.08
C ASP A 116 -6.49 6.56 -11.32
N GLY A 117 -5.65 6.37 -12.33
CA GLY A 117 -5.77 7.07 -13.62
C GLY A 117 -4.85 8.26 -13.81
N TRP A 118 -3.96 8.57 -12.85
CA TRP A 118 -3.02 9.71 -12.95
C TRP A 118 -1.73 9.40 -13.73
N PHE A 119 -1.46 8.12 -14.02
CA PHE A 119 -0.19 7.63 -14.58
C PHE A 119 -0.35 6.99 -15.94
N GLY A 120 0.76 6.90 -16.68
CA GLY A 120 0.84 6.21 -17.96
C GLY A 120 -0.25 6.63 -18.95
N HIS A 121 -0.85 5.63 -19.60
CA HIS A 121 -2.01 5.78 -20.47
C HIS A 121 -3.26 5.16 -19.83
N ARG A 122 -3.39 5.33 -18.51
CA ARG A 122 -4.44 4.73 -17.68
C ARG A 122 -5.76 5.48 -17.81
N GLU A 123 -6.54 5.12 -18.83
CA GLU A 123 -7.88 5.63 -19.10
C GLU A 123 -8.99 4.64 -18.67
N SER A 124 -8.58 3.43 -18.28
CA SER A 124 -9.43 2.34 -17.81
C SER A 124 -8.62 1.39 -16.93
N ASP A 125 -9.29 0.45 -16.29
CA ASP A 125 -8.68 -0.55 -15.40
C ASP A 125 -7.88 -1.65 -16.13
N ASP A 126 -7.99 -1.74 -17.45
CA ASP A 126 -7.37 -2.77 -18.27
C ASP A 126 -6.05 -2.36 -18.94
N SER A 127 -5.43 -1.24 -18.55
CA SER A 127 -4.20 -0.71 -19.15
C SER A 127 -3.25 -0.08 -18.14
N SER A 128 -1.97 0.01 -18.49
CA SER A 128 -0.90 0.80 -17.85
C SER A 128 -0.65 0.60 -16.36
N LEU A 129 -1.30 -0.34 -15.67
CA LEU A 129 -0.95 -0.59 -14.26
C LEU A 129 0.49 -1.12 -14.17
N GLY A 130 1.35 -0.39 -13.46
CA GLY A 130 2.80 -0.59 -13.44
C GLY A 130 3.59 0.56 -14.07
N ASP A 131 2.97 1.41 -14.87
CA ASP A 131 3.59 2.54 -15.58
C ASP A 131 3.53 3.81 -14.73
N TRP A 132 4.28 3.86 -13.63
CA TRP A 132 4.21 4.90 -12.60
C TRP A 132 4.87 6.22 -13.02
N TYR A 133 4.58 6.71 -14.23
CA TYR A 133 4.94 8.05 -14.68
C TYR A 133 3.68 8.89 -14.95
N VAL A 134 3.79 10.18 -14.70
CA VAL A 134 2.65 11.10 -14.74
C VAL A 134 2.05 11.18 -16.13
N ASN A 135 0.71 11.10 -16.22
CA ASN A 135 -0.03 11.41 -17.43
C ASN A 135 -0.15 12.93 -17.61
N GLU A 136 0.76 13.52 -18.39
CA GLU A 136 0.82 14.97 -18.60
C GLU A 136 -0.36 15.52 -19.41
N LYS A 137 -1.14 14.64 -20.07
CA LYS A 137 -2.39 15.07 -20.73
C LYS A 137 -3.47 15.44 -19.72
N LYS A 138 -3.53 14.71 -18.62
CA LYS A 138 -4.46 14.96 -17.50
C LYS A 138 -3.90 15.99 -16.53
N LEU A 139 -2.63 15.86 -16.17
CA LEU A 139 -1.97 16.73 -15.19
C LEU A 139 -1.02 17.68 -15.91
N LYS A 140 -1.58 18.77 -16.44
CA LYS A 140 -0.85 19.81 -17.15
C LYS A 140 0.07 20.57 -16.20
N GLY A 141 1.36 20.46 -16.39
CA GLY A 141 2.37 21.00 -15.46
C GLY A 141 2.88 19.98 -14.45
N GLY A 142 2.40 18.74 -14.54
CA GLY A 142 2.88 17.61 -13.76
C GLY A 142 2.32 17.55 -12.34
N LEU A 143 2.76 16.55 -11.62
CA LEU A 143 2.28 16.27 -10.26
C LEU A 143 2.61 17.38 -9.27
N SER A 144 3.81 17.95 -9.35
CA SER A 144 4.23 19.04 -8.44
C SER A 144 3.30 20.26 -8.54
N HIS A 145 2.91 20.62 -9.76
CA HIS A 145 1.99 21.75 -9.98
C HIS A 145 0.60 21.49 -9.36
N LEU A 146 0.05 20.28 -9.52
CA LEU A 146 -1.21 19.91 -8.88
C LEU A 146 -1.10 19.96 -7.35
N ILE A 147 -0.02 19.40 -6.79
CA ILE A 147 0.23 19.40 -5.34
C ILE A 147 0.28 20.83 -4.79
N GLU A 148 0.99 21.73 -5.45
CA GLU A 148 1.07 23.14 -5.05
C GLU A 148 -0.31 23.80 -5.03
N ARG A 149 -1.13 23.57 -6.06
CA ARG A 149 -2.50 24.11 -6.15
C ARG A 149 -3.40 23.59 -5.03
N VAL A 150 -3.33 22.28 -4.71
CA VAL A 150 -4.10 21.67 -3.62
C VAL A 150 -3.62 22.20 -2.26
N ASN A 151 -2.30 22.28 -2.06
CA ASN A 151 -1.73 22.80 -0.82
C ASN A 151 -2.08 24.30 -0.61
N ALA A 152 -2.19 25.08 -1.66
CA ALA A 152 -2.63 26.49 -1.58
C ALA A 152 -4.06 26.66 -1.06
N LEU A 153 -4.90 25.61 -1.13
CA LEU A 153 -6.23 25.56 -0.53
C LEU A 153 -6.22 25.14 0.96
N GLY A 154 -5.03 24.89 1.53
CA GLY A 154 -4.87 24.44 2.90
C GLY A 154 -4.99 22.92 3.10
N LEU A 155 -5.17 22.13 2.03
CA LEU A 155 -5.26 20.69 2.10
C LEU A 155 -3.88 20.04 1.96
N LYS A 156 -3.73 18.87 2.55
CA LYS A 156 -2.65 17.92 2.21
C LYS A 156 -3.02 17.18 0.93
N PHE A 157 -2.00 16.62 0.28
CA PHE A 157 -2.18 15.81 -0.92
C PHE A 157 -1.74 14.37 -0.67
N GLY A 158 -2.52 13.42 -1.13
CA GLY A 158 -2.22 12.00 -1.17
C GLY A 158 -2.36 11.46 -2.59
N ILE A 159 -1.70 10.34 -2.85
CA ILE A 159 -1.71 9.67 -4.14
C ILE A 159 -1.91 8.17 -3.95
N TRP A 160 -2.75 7.59 -4.79
CA TRP A 160 -2.96 6.15 -4.83
C TRP A 160 -1.92 5.47 -5.71
N ILE A 161 -1.40 4.34 -5.24
CA ILE A 161 -0.52 3.45 -5.99
C ILE A 161 -0.86 1.99 -5.65
N GLU A 162 -0.71 1.09 -6.62
CA GLU A 162 -0.91 -0.36 -6.48
C GLU A 162 0.32 -1.13 -7.02
N PRO A 163 1.45 -1.08 -6.29
CA PRO A 163 2.74 -1.57 -6.78
C PRO A 163 2.83 -3.11 -6.86
N GLU A 164 1.90 -3.82 -6.26
CA GLU A 164 1.82 -5.28 -6.26
C GLU A 164 1.25 -5.88 -7.54
N MET A 165 0.66 -5.06 -8.41
CA MET A 165 -0.01 -5.49 -9.63
C MET A 165 0.63 -4.89 -10.88
N VAL A 166 0.61 -5.66 -11.96
CA VAL A 166 1.08 -5.24 -13.30
C VAL A 166 0.05 -5.66 -14.35
N ASN A 167 -0.37 -4.71 -15.17
CA ASN A 167 -1.24 -5.01 -16.30
C ASN A 167 -0.42 -5.54 -17.48
N PRO A 168 -0.85 -6.61 -18.20
CA PRO A 168 -0.16 -7.13 -19.37
C PRO A 168 0.01 -6.11 -20.52
N LYS A 169 -0.82 -5.06 -20.57
CA LYS A 169 -0.72 -3.97 -21.55
C LYS A 169 0.13 -2.79 -21.07
N SER A 170 0.89 -2.94 -19.98
CA SER A 170 1.80 -1.91 -19.50
C SER A 170 3.17 -2.00 -20.19
N GLU A 171 3.87 -0.88 -20.27
CA GLU A 171 5.28 -0.86 -20.70
C GLU A 171 6.17 -1.65 -19.73
N LEU A 172 5.82 -1.67 -18.46
CA LEU A 172 6.53 -2.46 -17.45
C LEU A 172 6.44 -3.96 -17.76
N ALA A 173 5.26 -4.47 -18.12
CA ALA A 173 5.08 -5.87 -18.50
C ALA A 173 5.90 -6.24 -19.73
N GLU A 174 5.95 -5.37 -20.75
CA GLU A 174 6.80 -5.56 -21.93
C GLU A 174 8.28 -5.64 -21.55
N LYS A 175 8.76 -4.74 -20.71
CA LYS A 175 10.16 -4.73 -20.23
C LYS A 175 10.49 -5.99 -19.41
N LEU A 176 9.57 -6.46 -18.58
CA LEU A 176 9.77 -7.68 -17.79
C LEU A 176 9.74 -8.95 -18.65
N SER A 177 8.89 -9.02 -19.68
CA SER A 177 8.81 -10.16 -20.59
C SER A 177 10.06 -10.34 -21.46
N LEU A 178 10.86 -9.29 -21.64
CA LEU A 178 12.15 -9.35 -22.36
C LEU A 178 13.32 -9.87 -21.50
N ILE A 179 13.10 -10.14 -20.23
CA ILE A 179 14.12 -10.60 -19.27
C ILE A 179 14.08 -12.14 -19.10
N HIS A 180 13.13 -12.82 -19.71
CA HIS A 180 12.97 -14.29 -19.67
C HIS A 180 13.41 -14.97 -20.95
#